data_7ec01f7e813da369fa0700c9f3d0f149
#
_entry.id   7ec01f7e813da369fa0700c9f3d0f149
#
_cell.length_a   1.000
_cell.length_b   1.000
_cell.length_c   1.000
_cell.angle_alpha   90.00
_cell.angle_beta   90.00
_cell.angle_gamma   90.00
#
_symmetry.space_group_name_H-M   'P 1'
#
loop_
_entity.id
_entity.type
_entity.pdbx_description
1 polymer ?
#
loop_
_entity_poly.entity_id
_entity_poly.type
_entity_poly.pdbx_seq_one_letter_code
_entity_poly.pdbx_strand_id
1 'polypeptide(L)'
;MRADLVLIGGAVGLILVLVVAVMFFTAEHRRGLIGTGLPAEPHPARLLAAKAMTVGTVAFVTGLVTSAVVVPVGLAMLRANQNPVQPITLGTELRVIVGNAALTAAAAVLALGLAALVKRGIIAIGPAIALVVVPHLLATAGLAPWLLMIIPAAGFAITQSVPTFAHVDVDQSLLGGYHPLPPWAGLTVTCGYAALALGAAIAVHRRKVPR
;
A
#
# COMPACT_ATOMS: atom_id res chain seq x y z
N MET A 1 0.34 22.42 -11.98
CA MET A 1 0.33 20.95 -11.87
C MET A 1 0.59 20.55 -10.44
N ARG A 2 0.01 19.44 -9.99
CA ARG A 2 0.16 18.91 -8.63
C ARG A 2 1.36 17.98 -8.54
N ALA A 3 2.01 17.94 -7.39
CA ALA A 3 3.10 17.01 -7.12
C ALA A 3 2.66 15.53 -7.16
N ASP A 4 1.36 15.27 -6.95
CA ASP A 4 0.78 13.92 -6.98
C ASP A 4 0.95 13.24 -8.35
N LEU A 5 1.01 14.01 -9.44
CA LEU A 5 1.23 13.49 -10.80
C LEU A 5 2.57 12.76 -10.95
N VAL A 6 3.55 13.14 -10.14
CA VAL A 6 4.86 12.49 -10.11
C VAL A 6 4.77 11.06 -9.59
N LEU A 7 3.76 10.76 -8.78
CA LEU A 7 3.54 9.44 -8.17
C LEU A 7 2.60 8.52 -8.95
N ILE A 8 2.17 8.89 -10.16
CA ILE A 8 1.32 8.02 -11.00
C ILE A 8 1.98 6.67 -11.25
N GLY A 9 3.27 6.65 -11.51
CA GLY A 9 4.05 5.42 -11.58
C GLY A 9 4.08 4.60 -10.27
N GLY A 10 3.75 5.24 -9.15
CA GLY A 10 3.68 4.60 -7.84
C GLY A 10 2.62 3.50 -7.76
N ALA A 11 1.50 3.64 -8.45
CA ALA A 11 0.46 2.60 -8.50
C ALA A 11 0.99 1.31 -9.15
N VAL A 12 1.77 1.44 -10.22
CA VAL A 12 2.42 0.28 -10.88
C VAL A 12 3.46 -0.34 -9.95
N GLY A 13 4.29 0.50 -9.31
CA GLY A 13 5.27 0.04 -8.31
C GLY A 13 4.59 -0.67 -7.13
N LEU A 14 3.46 -0.17 -6.67
CA LEU A 14 2.68 -0.79 -5.60
C LEU A 14 2.15 -2.17 -6.01
N ILE A 15 1.67 -2.35 -7.24
CA ILE A 15 1.26 -3.66 -7.76
C ILE A 15 2.43 -4.63 -7.70
N LEU A 16 3.63 -4.23 -8.14
CA LEU A 16 4.81 -5.08 -8.08
C LEU A 16 5.15 -5.48 -6.63
N VAL A 17 5.08 -4.54 -5.69
CA VAL A 17 5.30 -4.82 -4.27
C VAL A 17 4.27 -5.80 -3.71
N LEU A 18 2.99 -5.64 -4.07
CA LEU A 18 1.92 -6.58 -3.68
C LEU A 18 2.20 -7.99 -4.19
N VAL A 19 2.59 -8.12 -5.47
CA VAL A 19 2.95 -9.41 -6.08
C VAL A 19 4.13 -10.04 -5.35
N VAL A 20 5.21 -9.28 -5.13
CA VAL A 20 6.41 -9.77 -4.42
C VAL A 20 6.08 -10.19 -3.00
N ALA A 21 5.28 -9.43 -2.25
CA ALA A 21 4.86 -9.76 -0.89
C ALA A 21 4.09 -11.09 -0.83
N VAL A 22 3.18 -11.32 -1.79
CA VAL A 22 2.45 -12.58 -1.89
C VAL A 22 3.36 -13.72 -2.31
N MET A 23 4.23 -13.50 -3.29
CA MET A 23 5.20 -14.52 -3.75
C MET A 23 6.17 -14.93 -2.65
N PHE A 24 6.63 -13.97 -1.84
CA PHE A 24 7.50 -14.25 -0.70
C PHE A 24 6.82 -15.20 0.29
N PHE A 25 5.54 -14.97 0.59
CA PHE A 25 4.78 -15.87 1.46
C PHE A 25 4.62 -17.27 0.86
N THR A 26 4.39 -17.37 -0.46
CA THR A 26 4.08 -18.66 -1.13
C THR A 26 5.29 -19.44 -1.55
N ALA A 27 6.45 -18.82 -1.70
CA ALA A 27 7.68 -19.49 -2.10
C ALA A 27 8.08 -20.60 -1.12
N GLU A 28 7.86 -20.39 0.18
CA GLU A 28 8.15 -21.40 1.21
C GLU A 28 7.15 -22.57 1.17
N HIS A 29 5.87 -22.28 0.89
CA HIS A 29 4.86 -23.33 0.73
C HIS A 29 5.15 -24.25 -0.46
N ARG A 30 5.71 -23.69 -1.54
CA ARG A 30 6.05 -24.46 -2.76
C ARG A 30 7.30 -25.32 -2.60
N ARG A 31 8.24 -24.91 -1.75
CA ARG A 31 9.53 -25.63 -1.58
C ARG A 31 9.43 -26.86 -0.66
N GLY A 32 8.25 -27.17 -0.13
CA GLY A 32 8.06 -28.36 0.70
C GLY A 32 8.90 -28.37 2.00
N LEU A 33 9.52 -27.23 2.36
CA LEU A 33 10.37 -27.10 3.55
C LEU A 33 9.62 -27.38 4.86
N ILE A 34 8.30 -27.46 4.81
CA ILE A 34 7.45 -27.86 5.93
C ILE A 34 7.56 -29.37 6.22
N GLY A 35 8.07 -30.16 5.26
CA GLY A 35 8.17 -31.65 5.39
C GLY A 35 9.55 -32.19 5.73
N THR A 36 10.60 -31.39 5.68
CA THR A 36 11.96 -31.86 5.93
C THR A 36 12.57 -31.22 7.17
N GLY A 37 12.27 -31.78 8.34
CA GLY A 37 13.19 -31.76 9.48
C GLY A 37 13.40 -30.47 10.26
N LEU A 38 12.70 -29.37 9.97
CA LEU A 38 12.66 -28.26 10.93
C LEU A 38 11.70 -28.64 12.06
N PRO A 39 12.15 -28.55 13.34
CA PRO A 39 11.28 -28.85 14.47
C PRO A 39 10.01 -28.00 14.33
N ALA A 40 8.85 -28.64 14.47
CA ALA A 40 7.55 -27.99 14.39
C ALA A 40 7.58 -26.75 15.28
N GLU A 41 7.63 -25.55 14.66
CA GLU A 41 7.64 -24.32 15.44
C GLU A 41 6.34 -24.24 16.23
N PRO A 42 6.40 -24.24 17.58
CA PRO A 42 5.20 -24.34 18.41
C PRO A 42 4.31 -23.10 18.33
N HIS A 43 4.73 -22.05 17.59
CA HIS A 43 4.06 -20.75 17.56
C HIS A 43 3.89 -20.18 16.15
N PRO A 44 2.94 -20.67 15.35
CA PRO A 44 2.70 -20.17 13.98
C PRO A 44 2.38 -18.67 13.92
N ALA A 45 1.85 -18.11 15.01
CA ALA A 45 1.59 -16.68 15.13
C ALA A 45 2.88 -15.83 15.13
N ARG A 46 3.93 -16.27 15.80
CA ARG A 46 5.22 -15.57 15.85
C ARG A 46 5.90 -15.59 14.49
N LEU A 47 5.84 -16.69 13.78
CA LEU A 47 6.39 -16.83 12.44
C LEU A 47 5.69 -15.86 11.47
N LEU A 48 4.35 -15.81 11.49
CA LEU A 48 3.60 -14.91 10.62
C LEU A 48 3.86 -13.44 10.94
N ALA A 49 3.97 -13.10 12.24
CA ALA A 49 4.32 -11.74 12.67
C ALA A 49 5.75 -11.36 12.23
N ALA A 50 6.72 -12.24 12.38
CA ALA A 50 8.10 -12.01 11.92
C ALA A 50 8.14 -11.78 10.39
N LYS A 51 7.41 -12.59 9.62
CA LYS A 51 7.29 -12.39 8.16
C LYS A 51 6.65 -11.06 7.79
N ALA A 52 5.59 -10.67 8.51
CA ALA A 52 4.92 -9.38 8.30
C ALA A 52 5.88 -8.22 8.60
N MET A 53 6.68 -8.31 9.65
CA MET A 53 7.69 -7.31 9.98
C MET A 53 8.77 -7.22 8.90
N THR A 54 9.31 -8.36 8.47
CA THR A 54 10.34 -8.39 7.41
C THR A 54 9.80 -7.79 6.10
N VAL A 55 8.64 -8.25 5.63
CA VAL A 55 8.04 -7.76 4.38
C VAL A 55 7.67 -6.28 4.51
N GLY A 56 7.09 -5.87 5.63
CA GLY A 56 6.74 -4.48 5.90
C GLY A 56 7.97 -3.56 5.92
N THR A 57 9.05 -3.98 6.58
CA THR A 57 10.30 -3.21 6.63
C THR A 57 10.94 -3.08 5.23
N VAL A 58 11.04 -4.17 4.49
CA VAL A 58 11.60 -4.14 3.13
C VAL A 58 10.76 -3.26 2.22
N ALA A 59 9.42 -3.40 2.27
CA ALA A 59 8.52 -2.58 1.49
C ALA A 59 8.59 -1.09 1.89
N PHE A 60 8.72 -0.79 3.19
CA PHE A 60 8.91 0.57 3.69
C PHE A 60 10.20 1.20 3.16
N VAL A 61 11.33 0.50 3.30
CA VAL A 61 12.63 1.00 2.84
C VAL A 61 12.63 1.19 1.33
N THR A 62 12.10 0.23 0.58
CA THR A 62 11.99 0.34 -0.89
C THR A 62 11.11 1.53 -1.28
N GLY A 63 9.94 1.68 -0.65
CA GLY A 63 9.04 2.81 -0.87
C GLY A 63 9.69 4.15 -0.51
N LEU A 64 10.46 4.19 0.58
CA LEU A 64 11.17 5.40 1.04
C LEU A 64 12.24 5.82 0.02
N VAL A 65 13.10 4.89 -0.37
CA VAL A 65 14.18 5.16 -1.35
C VAL A 65 13.58 5.60 -2.69
N THR A 66 12.58 4.88 -3.17
CA THR A 66 11.92 5.22 -4.43
C THR A 66 11.28 6.61 -4.37
N SER A 67 10.52 6.92 -3.32
CA SER A 67 9.85 8.22 -3.19
C SER A 67 10.84 9.36 -2.97
N ALA A 68 11.91 9.13 -2.22
CA ALA A 68 12.96 10.12 -1.98
C ALA A 68 13.70 10.52 -3.26
N VAL A 69 13.73 9.65 -4.27
CA VAL A 69 14.31 9.95 -5.58
C VAL A 69 13.24 10.51 -6.53
N VAL A 70 12.11 9.84 -6.64
CA VAL A 70 11.07 10.16 -7.65
C VAL A 70 10.43 11.52 -7.38
N VAL A 71 10.15 11.87 -6.13
CA VAL A 71 9.45 13.12 -5.80
C VAL A 71 10.31 14.35 -6.18
N PRO A 72 11.55 14.52 -5.67
CA PRO A 72 12.31 15.71 -6.02
C PRO A 72 12.74 15.77 -7.49
N VAL A 73 13.10 14.63 -8.09
CA VAL A 73 13.46 14.57 -9.52
C VAL A 73 12.27 14.91 -10.39
N GLY A 74 11.10 14.36 -10.09
CA GLY A 74 9.86 14.64 -10.84
C GLY A 74 9.45 16.11 -10.72
N LEU A 75 9.56 16.71 -9.53
CA LEU A 75 9.29 18.14 -9.33
C LEU A 75 10.30 19.01 -10.11
N ALA A 76 11.57 18.63 -10.13
CA ALA A 76 12.59 19.33 -10.90
C ALA A 76 12.29 19.26 -12.40
N MET A 77 11.92 18.10 -12.92
CA MET A 77 11.54 17.92 -14.34
C MET A 77 10.30 18.73 -14.71
N LEU A 78 9.27 18.75 -13.85
CA LEU A 78 8.07 19.55 -14.09
C LEU A 78 8.40 21.05 -14.16
N ARG A 79 9.26 21.55 -13.27
CA ARG A 79 9.71 22.95 -13.27
C ARG A 79 10.54 23.28 -14.50
N ALA A 80 11.46 22.39 -14.91
CA ALA A 80 12.30 22.57 -16.08
C ALA A 80 11.47 22.68 -17.39
N ASN A 81 10.35 21.98 -17.44
CA ASN A 81 9.39 22.05 -18.57
C ASN A 81 8.37 23.19 -18.44
N GLN A 82 8.64 24.19 -17.60
CA GLN A 82 7.80 25.40 -17.41
C GLN A 82 6.37 25.10 -16.96
N ASN A 83 6.12 23.91 -16.39
CA ASN A 83 4.81 23.63 -15.82
C ASN A 83 4.63 24.42 -14.52
N PRO A 84 3.47 25.07 -14.31
CA PRO A 84 3.16 25.77 -13.07
C PRO A 84 2.99 24.75 -11.93
N VAL A 85 4.07 24.45 -11.21
CA VAL A 85 4.04 23.59 -10.03
C VAL A 85 3.73 24.45 -8.83
N GLN A 86 2.67 24.12 -8.09
CA GLN A 86 2.37 24.80 -6.83
C GLN A 86 3.52 24.63 -5.84
N PRO A 87 3.96 25.69 -5.15
CA PRO A 87 4.99 25.60 -4.14
C PRO A 87 4.48 24.70 -3.00
N ILE A 88 5.23 23.65 -2.71
CA ILE A 88 4.98 22.77 -1.57
C ILE A 88 6.01 23.05 -0.49
N THR A 89 5.57 22.97 0.76
CA THR A 89 6.48 23.11 1.92
C THR A 89 7.31 21.84 2.08
N LEU A 90 8.51 21.95 2.65
CA LEU A 90 9.34 20.79 3.00
C LEU A 90 8.59 19.77 3.86
N GLY A 91 7.73 20.22 4.76
CA GLY A 91 6.90 19.34 5.58
C GLY A 91 5.91 18.52 4.74
N THR A 92 5.33 19.10 3.69
CA THR A 92 4.46 18.39 2.75
C THR A 92 5.24 17.37 1.93
N GLU A 93 6.42 17.76 1.44
CA GLU A 93 7.28 16.87 0.67
C GLU A 93 7.72 15.65 1.50
N LEU A 94 8.21 15.87 2.71
CA LEU A 94 8.57 14.80 3.65
C LEU A 94 7.37 13.91 3.99
N ARG A 95 6.19 14.49 4.20
CA ARG A 95 4.97 13.73 4.44
C ARG A 95 4.64 12.83 3.25
N VAL A 96 4.75 13.32 2.03
CA VAL A 96 4.47 12.54 0.81
C VAL A 96 5.47 11.39 0.69
N ILE A 97 6.76 11.65 0.90
CA ILE A 97 7.82 10.63 0.81
C ILE A 97 7.62 9.54 1.87
N VAL A 98 7.54 9.93 3.14
CA VAL A 98 7.40 8.96 4.25
C VAL A 98 6.03 8.29 4.24
N GLY A 99 4.99 9.05 3.90
CA GLY A 99 3.63 8.54 3.81
C GLY A 99 3.45 7.51 2.70
N ASN A 100 4.06 7.73 1.52
CA ASN A 100 4.04 6.75 0.44
C ASN A 100 4.83 5.48 0.82
N ALA A 101 5.93 5.60 1.54
CA ALA A 101 6.66 4.46 2.09
C ALA A 101 5.81 3.67 3.09
N ALA A 102 5.10 4.37 3.99
CA ALA A 102 4.19 3.74 4.95
C ALA A 102 2.99 3.07 4.26
N LEU A 103 2.42 3.69 3.23
CA LEU A 103 1.37 3.10 2.40
C LEU A 103 1.85 1.80 1.74
N THR A 104 3.04 1.82 1.14
CA THR A 104 3.65 0.66 0.48
C THR A 104 3.85 -0.49 1.48
N ALA A 105 4.34 -0.19 2.68
CA ALA A 105 4.49 -1.17 3.75
C ALA A 105 3.15 -1.74 4.23
N ALA A 106 2.15 -0.88 4.48
CA ALA A 106 0.82 -1.31 4.91
C ALA A 106 0.14 -2.20 3.85
N ALA A 107 0.25 -1.83 2.58
CA ALA A 107 -0.28 -2.62 1.46
C ALA A 107 0.42 -3.99 1.34
N ALA A 108 1.74 -4.05 1.53
CA ALA A 108 2.50 -5.30 1.52
C ALA A 108 2.09 -6.23 2.68
N VAL A 109 1.90 -5.69 3.89
CA VAL A 109 1.42 -6.46 5.05
C VAL A 109 -0.02 -6.93 4.84
N LEU A 110 -0.89 -6.09 4.26
CA LEU A 110 -2.25 -6.47 3.89
C LEU A 110 -2.24 -7.65 2.90
N ALA A 111 -1.44 -7.57 1.84
CA ALA A 111 -1.31 -8.62 0.83
C ALA A 111 -0.80 -9.93 1.44
N LEU A 112 0.18 -9.87 2.34
CA LEU A 112 0.68 -11.02 3.07
C LEU A 112 -0.41 -11.63 3.98
N GLY A 113 -1.17 -10.81 4.71
CA GLY A 113 -2.30 -11.25 5.53
C GLY A 113 -3.37 -11.97 4.70
N LEU A 114 -3.74 -11.41 3.55
CA LEU A 114 -4.68 -12.03 2.61
C LEU A 114 -4.14 -13.35 2.05
N ALA A 115 -2.85 -13.41 1.69
CA ALA A 115 -2.21 -14.63 1.23
C ALA A 115 -2.24 -15.74 2.29
N ALA A 116 -2.01 -15.39 3.55
CA ALA A 116 -2.09 -16.31 4.68
C ALA A 116 -3.51 -16.83 4.93
N LEU A 117 -4.54 -16.03 4.69
CA LEU A 117 -5.95 -16.42 4.82
C LEU A 117 -6.40 -17.35 3.69
N VAL A 118 -6.07 -16.99 2.44
CA VAL A 118 -6.53 -17.73 1.25
C VAL A 118 -5.77 -19.05 1.06
N LYS A 119 -4.58 -19.20 1.65
CA LYS A 119 -3.69 -20.39 1.53
C LYS A 119 -3.28 -20.78 0.10
N ARG A 120 -3.68 -20.01 -0.89
CA ARG A 120 -3.34 -20.18 -2.30
C ARG A 120 -2.75 -18.87 -2.80
N GLY A 121 -1.41 -18.75 -2.78
CA GLY A 121 -0.73 -17.49 -2.98
C GLY A 121 -1.09 -16.75 -4.27
N ILE A 122 -1.17 -17.46 -5.39
CA ILE A 122 -1.53 -16.84 -6.68
C ILE A 122 -2.94 -16.24 -6.63
N ILE A 123 -3.89 -16.92 -5.96
CA ILE A 123 -5.27 -16.44 -5.83
C ILE A 123 -5.36 -15.22 -4.90
N ALA A 124 -4.43 -15.04 -3.97
CA ALA A 124 -4.43 -13.90 -3.05
C ALA A 124 -3.98 -12.58 -3.71
N ILE A 125 -3.27 -12.63 -4.83
CA ILE A 125 -2.82 -11.45 -5.58
C ILE A 125 -4.05 -10.67 -6.09
N GLY A 126 -5.03 -11.37 -6.67
CA GLY A 126 -6.24 -10.75 -7.20
C GLY A 126 -6.99 -9.90 -6.16
N PRO A 127 -7.40 -10.46 -5.02
CA PRO A 127 -8.05 -9.70 -3.94
C PRO A 127 -7.19 -8.55 -3.40
N ALA A 128 -5.87 -8.69 -3.30
CA ALA A 128 -5.01 -7.61 -2.83
C ALA A 128 -5.03 -6.41 -3.80
N ILE A 129 -4.89 -6.68 -5.11
CA ILE A 129 -5.00 -5.64 -6.14
C ILE A 129 -6.43 -5.06 -6.18
N ALA A 130 -7.45 -5.92 -6.14
CA ALA A 130 -8.84 -5.49 -6.16
C ALA A 130 -9.20 -4.58 -4.98
N LEU A 131 -8.61 -4.80 -3.81
CA LEU A 131 -8.91 -4.01 -2.61
C LEU A 131 -8.16 -2.68 -2.56
N VAL A 132 -6.95 -2.61 -3.12
CA VAL A 132 -6.07 -1.43 -2.98
C VAL A 132 -6.05 -0.60 -4.26
N VAL A 133 -5.87 -1.24 -5.42
CA VAL A 133 -5.60 -0.53 -6.68
C VAL A 133 -6.88 -0.24 -7.46
N VAL A 134 -7.77 -1.23 -7.61
CA VAL A 134 -8.98 -1.05 -8.42
C VAL A 134 -9.89 0.07 -7.91
N PRO A 135 -10.17 0.20 -6.59
CA PRO A 135 -11.00 1.30 -6.11
C PRO A 135 -10.34 2.66 -6.29
N HIS A 136 -9.00 2.74 -6.19
CA HIS A 136 -8.28 3.96 -6.49
C HIS A 136 -8.47 4.38 -7.95
N LEU A 137 -8.34 3.45 -8.90
CA LEU A 137 -8.55 3.72 -10.32
C LEU A 137 -10.01 4.09 -10.64
N LEU A 138 -10.99 3.41 -10.03
CA LEU A 138 -12.40 3.73 -10.21
C LEU A 138 -12.77 5.10 -9.66
N ALA A 139 -12.21 5.46 -8.51
CA ALA A 139 -12.46 6.76 -7.89
C ALA A 139 -11.80 7.90 -8.67
N THR A 140 -10.59 7.70 -9.19
CA THR A 140 -9.91 8.67 -10.05
C THR A 140 -10.61 8.84 -11.39
N ALA A 141 -11.30 7.81 -11.88
CA ALA A 141 -12.18 7.88 -13.06
C ALA A 141 -13.55 8.55 -12.77
N GLY A 142 -13.78 9.03 -11.52
CA GLY A 142 -15.04 9.69 -11.15
C GLY A 142 -16.23 8.76 -10.90
N LEU A 143 -16.04 7.45 -11.03
CA LEU A 143 -17.15 6.48 -10.95
C LEU A 143 -17.64 6.23 -9.52
N ALA A 144 -16.77 6.25 -8.52
CA ALA A 144 -17.14 5.95 -7.13
C ALA A 144 -16.20 6.61 -6.11
N PRO A 145 -16.21 7.94 -5.94
CA PRO A 145 -15.28 8.63 -5.05
C PRO A 145 -15.45 8.26 -3.56
N TRP A 146 -16.64 7.83 -3.15
CA TRP A 146 -16.92 7.38 -1.78
C TRP A 146 -16.15 6.10 -1.38
N LEU A 147 -15.71 5.30 -2.33
CA LEU A 147 -14.89 4.12 -2.06
C LEU A 147 -13.58 4.50 -1.36
N LEU A 148 -13.02 5.68 -1.65
CA LEU A 148 -11.78 6.16 -1.02
C LEU A 148 -11.94 6.54 0.48
N MET A 149 -13.14 6.48 1.03
CA MET A 149 -13.37 6.71 2.46
C MET A 149 -13.23 5.44 3.29
N ILE A 150 -13.61 4.29 2.75
CA ILE A 150 -13.86 3.08 3.53
C ILE A 150 -12.85 1.97 3.22
N ILE A 151 -12.33 1.91 2.01
CA ILE A 151 -11.49 0.80 1.52
C ILE A 151 -10.00 1.12 1.70
N PRO A 152 -9.09 0.12 1.73
CA PRO A 152 -7.64 0.33 1.85
C PRO A 152 -7.06 1.31 0.83
N ALA A 153 -7.72 1.53 -0.31
CA ALA A 153 -7.36 2.56 -1.27
C ALA A 153 -7.39 4.00 -0.71
N ALA A 154 -8.07 4.23 0.42
CA ALA A 154 -8.04 5.50 1.15
C ALA A 154 -6.61 5.94 1.51
N GLY A 155 -5.68 4.99 1.66
CA GLY A 155 -4.28 5.27 1.94
C GLY A 155 -3.58 6.14 0.92
N PHE A 156 -4.05 6.16 -0.33
CA PHE A 156 -3.51 7.07 -1.35
C PHE A 156 -3.71 8.55 -1.01
N ALA A 157 -4.61 8.89 -0.09
CA ALA A 157 -4.76 10.26 0.42
C ALA A 157 -3.45 10.83 1.01
N ILE A 158 -2.54 9.97 1.50
CA ILE A 158 -1.26 10.42 2.06
C ILE A 158 -0.35 11.08 1.02
N THR A 159 -0.51 10.74 -0.26
CA THR A 159 0.29 11.30 -1.36
C THR A 159 -0.22 12.67 -1.81
N GLN A 160 -1.38 13.12 -1.31
CA GLN A 160 -1.99 14.38 -1.68
C GLN A 160 -1.10 15.56 -1.27
N SER A 161 -0.71 16.39 -2.25
CA SER A 161 0.20 17.53 -2.03
C SER A 161 -0.52 18.83 -1.71
N VAL A 162 -1.79 18.95 -2.06
CA VAL A 162 -2.59 20.18 -1.88
C VAL A 162 -3.65 19.95 -0.81
N PRO A 163 -3.83 20.89 0.15
CA PRO A 163 -4.94 20.81 1.09
C PRO A 163 -6.28 20.85 0.35
N THR A 164 -7.22 20.04 0.78
CA THR A 164 -8.58 20.00 0.25
C THR A 164 -9.34 21.25 0.67
N PHE A 165 -9.58 22.14 -0.28
CA PHE A 165 -10.56 23.21 -0.09
C PHE A 165 -11.89 22.75 -0.70
N ALA A 166 -12.98 22.94 0.02
CA ALA A 166 -14.33 22.52 -0.37
C ALA A 166 -14.86 23.14 -1.68
N HIS A 167 -14.14 24.09 -2.27
CA HIS A 167 -14.54 24.84 -3.45
C HIS A 167 -13.58 24.76 -4.62
N VAL A 168 -12.54 23.94 -4.55
CA VAL A 168 -11.69 23.70 -5.71
C VAL A 168 -12.34 22.58 -6.50
N ASP A 169 -13.09 22.92 -7.53
CA ASP A 169 -13.39 22.02 -8.63
C ASP A 169 -12.07 21.55 -9.21
N VAL A 170 -11.64 20.45 -8.72
CA VAL A 170 -10.41 19.81 -9.18
C VAL A 170 -10.74 19.24 -10.53
N ASP A 171 -10.15 19.85 -11.56
CA ASP A 171 -10.16 19.33 -12.91
C ASP A 171 -9.99 17.81 -12.85
N GLN A 172 -11.05 17.09 -13.24
CA GLN A 172 -11.17 15.63 -13.13
C GLN A 172 -10.32 14.96 -14.21
N SER A 173 -9.07 15.37 -14.34
CA SER A 173 -8.13 14.62 -15.14
C SER A 173 -7.95 13.25 -14.49
N LEU A 174 -8.01 12.20 -15.30
CA LEU A 174 -7.93 10.77 -14.96
C LEU A 174 -6.85 10.37 -13.93
N LEU A 175 -6.01 11.29 -13.48
CA LEU A 175 -4.77 11.04 -12.76
C LEU A 175 -4.60 11.92 -11.51
N GLY A 176 -5.53 12.82 -11.21
CA GLY A 176 -5.42 13.78 -10.10
C GLY A 176 -6.64 13.79 -9.20
N GLY A 177 -7.11 12.60 -8.79
CA GLY A 177 -8.33 12.45 -8.02
C GLY A 177 -8.30 13.20 -6.67
N TYR A 178 -9.46 13.71 -6.29
CA TYR A 178 -9.73 14.26 -4.99
C TYR A 178 -9.82 13.13 -3.96
N HIS A 179 -9.03 13.22 -2.90
CA HIS A 179 -9.14 12.30 -1.78
C HIS A 179 -10.04 12.90 -0.70
N PRO A 180 -11.16 12.25 -0.37
CA PRO A 180 -12.14 12.80 0.57
C PRO A 180 -11.65 12.81 2.02
N LEU A 181 -10.63 11.99 2.33
CA LEU A 181 -10.05 11.90 3.67
C LEU A 181 -8.77 12.75 3.80
N PRO A 182 -8.51 13.29 5.00
CA PRO A 182 -7.22 13.89 5.29
C PRO A 182 -6.10 12.84 5.14
N PRO A 183 -4.88 13.26 4.77
CA PRO A 183 -3.79 12.35 4.44
C PRO A 183 -3.53 11.24 5.47
N TRP A 184 -3.44 11.59 6.74
CA TRP A 184 -3.18 10.63 7.81
C TRP A 184 -4.37 9.71 8.09
N ALA A 185 -5.60 10.22 7.98
CA ALA A 185 -6.79 9.39 8.17
C ALA A 185 -6.90 8.31 7.09
N GLY A 186 -6.60 8.64 5.83
CA GLY A 186 -6.55 7.64 4.76
C GLY A 186 -5.53 6.53 5.03
N LEU A 187 -4.32 6.90 5.49
CA LEU A 187 -3.29 5.93 5.83
C LEU A 187 -3.72 5.01 7.00
N THR A 188 -4.38 5.57 8.04
CA THR A 188 -4.85 4.76 9.17
C THR A 188 -5.90 3.73 8.76
N VAL A 189 -6.76 4.03 7.79
CA VAL A 189 -7.70 3.05 7.21
C VAL A 189 -6.93 1.87 6.61
N THR A 190 -5.93 2.11 5.77
CA THR A 190 -5.12 1.03 5.17
C THR A 190 -4.38 0.21 6.22
N CYS A 191 -3.78 0.86 7.22
CA CYS A 191 -3.12 0.18 8.35
C CYS A 191 -4.11 -0.68 9.15
N GLY A 192 -5.34 -0.18 9.37
CA GLY A 192 -6.40 -0.92 10.03
C GLY A 192 -6.76 -2.22 9.29
N TYR A 193 -6.93 -2.16 7.99
CA TYR A 193 -7.17 -3.35 7.17
C TYR A 193 -5.98 -4.31 7.16
N ALA A 194 -4.75 -3.81 7.13
CA ALA A 194 -3.56 -4.64 7.22
C ALA A 194 -3.49 -5.39 8.56
N ALA A 195 -3.78 -4.69 9.67
CA ALA A 195 -3.83 -5.28 11.00
C ALA A 195 -4.96 -6.31 11.13
N LEU A 196 -6.14 -6.03 10.59
CA LEU A 196 -7.28 -6.95 10.58
C LEU A 196 -6.98 -8.22 9.77
N ALA A 197 -6.42 -8.08 8.57
CA ALA A 197 -6.06 -9.22 7.73
C ALA A 197 -4.99 -10.11 8.40
N LEU A 198 -3.96 -9.50 8.97
CA LEU A 198 -2.91 -10.21 9.70
C LEU A 198 -3.45 -10.87 10.98
N GLY A 199 -4.26 -10.15 11.76
CA GLY A 199 -4.89 -10.67 12.97
C GLY A 199 -5.81 -11.86 12.69
N ALA A 200 -6.65 -11.75 11.65
CA ALA A 200 -7.51 -12.85 11.20
C ALA A 200 -6.68 -14.06 10.74
N ALA A 201 -5.60 -13.84 9.99
CA ALA A 201 -4.70 -14.90 9.57
C ALA A 201 -4.09 -15.63 10.79
N ILE A 202 -3.61 -14.88 11.77
CA ILE A 202 -3.07 -15.43 13.04
C ILE A 202 -4.15 -16.23 13.79
N ALA A 203 -5.36 -15.71 13.90
CA ALA A 203 -6.46 -16.38 14.61
C ALA A 203 -6.85 -17.72 13.95
N VAL A 204 -6.94 -17.74 12.61
CA VAL A 204 -7.22 -18.96 11.84
C VAL A 204 -6.12 -20.02 12.02
N HIS A 205 -4.85 -19.60 12.05
CA HIS A 205 -3.73 -20.54 12.24
C HIS A 205 -3.66 -21.09 13.67
N ARG A 206 -4.00 -20.29 14.68
CA ARG A 206 -4.05 -20.73 16.09
C ARG A 206 -5.13 -21.79 16.32
N ARG A 207 -6.29 -21.69 15.68
CA ARG A 207 -7.41 -22.66 15.84
C ARG A 207 -7.12 -24.04 15.26
N LYS A 208 -6.09 -24.18 14.42
CA LYS A 208 -5.74 -25.44 13.74
C LYS A 208 -4.69 -26.28 14.43
N VAL A 209 -4.10 -25.78 15.51
CA VAL A 209 -3.19 -26.56 16.38
C VAL A 209 -4.07 -27.23 17.43
N PRO A 210 -4.34 -28.56 17.33
CA PRO A 210 -5.01 -29.29 18.41
C PRO A 210 -4.08 -29.23 19.65
N ARG A 211 -4.70 -29.03 20.81
CA ARG A 211 -3.99 -29.15 22.09
C ARG A 211 -3.60 -30.59 22.33
#